data_243cf2575a08a23ef6eb55e0bc4add28
#
_entry.id   243cf2575a08a23ef6eb55e0bc4add28
#
_cell.length_a   1.000
_cell.length_b   1.000
_cell.length_c   1.000
_cell.angle_alpha   90.00
_cell.angle_beta   90.00
_cell.angle_gamma   90.00
#
_symmetry.space_group_name_H-M   'P 1'
#
loop_
_entity.id
_entity.type
_entity.pdbx_description
1 polymer ?
#
loop_
_entity_poly.entity_id
_entity_poly.type
_entity_poly.pdbx_seq_one_letter_code
_entity_poly.pdbx_strand_id
1 'polypeptide(L)'
;MLFRSSITALLEAIAPFRERLRNVCSEVKPKPFDLNFSIEAECFRLKLETSPLKNFTVSMRDETVVIACPAHADFTTDRVQTLVKNAVMRAMRKKAEEYLPPLVQYWSSLFDLPYNKVTISKARSRWGSCSSKRDISLSFYLMLLPAHLMDYVILHELAHTREMNHGPKFWELLNQLTDGKALALRKELRMHRPVF
;
A
#
# COMPACT_ATOMS: atom_id res chain seq x y z
N MET A 1 8.76 -12.52 -42.65
CA MET A 1 7.42 -13.04 -42.31
C MET A 1 7.38 -13.94 -41.07
N LEU A 2 8.46 -14.21 -40.37
CA LEU A 2 8.58 -15.17 -39.23
C LEU A 2 8.24 -14.61 -37.84
N PHE A 3 8.10 -13.30 -37.68
CA PHE A 3 7.86 -12.68 -36.35
C PHE A 3 6.37 -12.60 -35.95
N ARG A 4 5.42 -12.66 -36.88
CA ARG A 4 3.96 -12.57 -36.54
C ARG A 4 3.41 -13.87 -35.97
N SER A 5 3.89 -15.02 -36.38
CA SER A 5 3.46 -16.32 -35.86
C SER A 5 3.86 -16.54 -34.40
N SER A 6 5.01 -16.00 -33.99
CA SER A 6 5.52 -16.11 -32.61
C SER A 6 4.67 -15.28 -31.58
N ILE A 7 4.19 -14.10 -31.97
CA ILE A 7 3.37 -13.25 -31.09
C ILE A 7 1.96 -13.84 -30.91
N THR A 8 1.37 -14.37 -31.98
CA THR A 8 0.04 -15.00 -31.93
C THR A 8 0.07 -16.26 -31.04
N ALA A 9 1.06 -17.11 -31.20
CA ALA A 9 1.25 -18.29 -30.35
C ALA A 9 1.48 -17.92 -28.87
N LEU A 10 2.21 -16.84 -28.61
CA LEU A 10 2.42 -16.32 -27.26
C LEU A 10 1.12 -15.79 -26.66
N LEU A 11 0.33 -15.05 -27.42
CA LEU A 11 -0.97 -14.52 -26.99
C LEU A 11 -1.98 -15.64 -26.71
N GLU A 12 -2.00 -16.70 -27.51
CA GLU A 12 -2.82 -17.89 -27.28
C GLU A 12 -2.37 -18.67 -26.04
N ALA A 13 -1.07 -18.81 -25.81
CA ALA A 13 -0.53 -19.48 -24.62
C ALA A 13 -0.86 -18.74 -23.32
N ILE A 14 -0.96 -17.41 -23.32
CA ILE A 14 -1.32 -16.62 -22.14
C ILE A 14 -2.81 -16.36 -22.00
N ALA A 15 -3.65 -16.66 -23.00
CA ALA A 15 -5.09 -16.43 -22.96
C ALA A 15 -5.80 -17.14 -21.77
N PRO A 16 -5.55 -18.42 -21.47
CA PRO A 16 -6.16 -19.10 -20.33
C PRO A 16 -5.75 -18.49 -18.99
N PHE A 17 -4.53 -17.95 -18.91
CA PHE A 17 -4.03 -17.29 -17.70
C PHE A 17 -4.69 -15.92 -17.50
N ARG A 18 -4.89 -15.16 -18.58
CA ARG A 18 -5.65 -13.89 -18.56
C ARG A 18 -7.11 -14.10 -18.16
N GLU A 19 -7.73 -15.18 -18.62
CA GLU A 19 -9.11 -15.49 -18.29
C GLU A 19 -9.25 -15.92 -16.82
N ARG A 20 -8.34 -16.73 -16.28
CA ARG A 20 -8.24 -17.01 -14.84
C ARG A 20 -8.06 -15.75 -14.01
N LEU A 21 -7.17 -14.84 -14.42
CA LEU A 21 -6.97 -13.57 -13.74
C LEU A 21 -8.21 -12.68 -13.80
N ARG A 22 -8.94 -12.63 -14.91
CA ARG A 22 -10.20 -11.90 -15.02
C ARG A 22 -11.25 -12.47 -14.08
N ASN A 23 -11.39 -13.79 -14.02
CA ASN A 23 -12.36 -14.46 -13.16
C ASN A 23 -12.03 -14.25 -11.67
N VAL A 24 -10.76 -14.36 -11.28
CA VAL A 24 -10.33 -14.06 -9.90
C VAL A 24 -10.50 -12.57 -9.56
N CYS A 25 -10.27 -11.65 -10.50
CA CYS A 25 -10.49 -10.21 -10.29
C CYS A 25 -11.98 -9.83 -10.33
N SER A 26 -12.84 -10.58 -10.99
CA SER A 26 -14.29 -10.31 -11.05
C SER A 26 -15.04 -10.77 -9.81
N GLU A 27 -14.50 -11.74 -9.05
CA GLU A 27 -15.15 -12.29 -7.86
C GLU A 27 -15.02 -11.43 -6.60
N VAL A 28 -14.06 -10.51 -6.53
CA VAL A 28 -13.87 -9.60 -5.39
C VAL A 28 -14.23 -8.17 -5.80
N LYS A 29 -15.51 -7.89 -6.00
CA LYS A 29 -15.95 -6.49 -6.00
C LYS A 29 -15.70 -5.93 -4.60
N PRO A 30 -14.98 -4.81 -4.46
CA PRO A 30 -14.82 -4.17 -3.17
C PRO A 30 -16.21 -3.86 -2.62
N LYS A 31 -16.44 -4.17 -1.33
CA LYS A 31 -17.70 -3.83 -0.67
C LYS A 31 -17.94 -2.32 -0.83
N PRO A 32 -19.17 -1.91 -1.17
CA PRO A 32 -19.48 -0.49 -1.23
C PRO A 32 -19.25 0.16 0.14
N PHE A 33 -18.84 1.42 0.13
CA PHE A 33 -18.76 2.21 1.34
C PHE A 33 -20.17 2.46 1.88
N ASP A 34 -20.34 2.36 3.19
CA ASP A 34 -21.51 2.75 3.95
C ASP A 34 -21.09 3.40 5.27
N LEU A 35 -22.02 3.81 6.10
CA LEU A 35 -21.71 4.45 7.39
C LEU A 35 -21.04 3.50 8.40
N ASN A 36 -21.10 2.18 8.18
CA ASN A 36 -20.43 1.19 9.02
C ASN A 36 -18.98 0.94 8.59
N PHE A 37 -18.55 1.58 7.48
CA PHE A 37 -17.19 1.42 7.01
C PHE A 37 -16.21 2.04 8.00
N SER A 38 -15.24 1.24 8.45
CA SER A 38 -14.12 1.69 9.27
C SER A 38 -12.82 1.02 8.82
N ILE A 39 -11.71 1.63 9.20
CA ILE A 39 -10.37 1.06 9.12
C ILE A 39 -9.81 1.05 10.54
N GLU A 40 -9.46 -0.13 11.02
CA GLU A 40 -8.87 -0.37 12.34
C GLU A 40 -7.50 -1.02 12.15
N ALA A 41 -6.54 -0.29 11.60
CA ALA A 41 -5.16 -0.72 11.50
C ALA A 41 -4.34 -0.17 12.67
N GLU A 42 -3.22 -0.81 12.97
CA GLU A 42 -2.36 -0.46 14.11
C GLU A 42 -1.89 1.01 14.06
N CYS A 43 -1.51 1.47 12.87
CA CYS A 43 -0.98 2.83 12.67
C CYS A 43 -1.98 3.78 12.01
N PHE A 44 -3.21 3.32 11.71
CA PHE A 44 -4.22 4.14 11.04
C PHE A 44 -5.63 3.72 11.37
N ARG A 45 -6.40 4.64 11.94
CA ARG A 45 -7.82 4.44 12.22
C ARG A 45 -8.65 5.45 11.43
N LEU A 46 -9.77 4.99 10.89
CA LEU A 46 -10.72 5.83 10.15
C LEU A 46 -12.14 5.31 10.33
N LYS A 47 -13.09 6.23 10.48
CA LYS A 47 -14.53 5.92 10.47
C LYS A 47 -15.32 6.96 9.71
N LEU A 48 -16.52 6.56 9.27
CA LEU A 48 -17.52 7.46 8.71
C LEU A 48 -18.55 7.80 9.79
N GLU A 49 -19.01 9.05 9.84
CA GLU A 49 -20.06 9.51 10.74
C GLU A 49 -21.06 10.38 9.99
N THR A 50 -22.33 10.33 10.39
CA THR A 50 -23.36 11.24 9.86
C THR A 50 -23.12 12.65 10.42
N SER A 51 -23.33 13.66 9.58
CA SER A 51 -23.15 15.07 9.93
C SER A 51 -24.31 15.92 9.42
N PRO A 52 -24.75 16.96 10.17
CA PRO A 52 -25.72 17.94 9.68
C PRO A 52 -25.15 18.87 8.61
N LEU A 53 -23.85 18.84 8.36
CA LEU A 53 -23.19 19.64 7.34
C LEU A 53 -23.65 19.22 5.93
N LYS A 54 -23.69 20.19 5.01
CA LYS A 54 -24.07 19.93 3.60
C LYS A 54 -22.97 19.22 2.79
N ASN A 55 -21.72 19.27 3.25
CA ASN A 55 -20.56 18.74 2.53
C ASN A 55 -19.83 17.68 3.36
N PHE A 56 -19.16 16.76 2.66
CA PHE A 56 -18.21 15.84 3.28
C PHE A 56 -17.04 16.63 3.86
N THR A 57 -16.70 16.36 5.12
CA THR A 57 -15.53 16.94 5.78
C THR A 57 -14.67 15.85 6.40
N VAL A 58 -13.37 16.13 6.55
CA VAL A 58 -12.41 15.21 7.15
C VAL A 58 -11.76 15.91 8.33
N SER A 59 -11.82 15.28 9.49
CA SER A 59 -11.22 15.78 10.73
C SER A 59 -10.45 14.67 11.43
N MET A 60 -9.60 15.02 12.38
CA MET A 60 -8.92 14.08 13.27
C MET A 60 -9.52 14.22 14.68
N ARG A 61 -9.92 13.10 15.30
CA ARG A 61 -10.37 13.03 16.70
C ARG A 61 -9.72 11.82 17.35
N ASP A 62 -9.02 12.02 18.45
CA ASP A 62 -8.38 10.94 19.23
C ASP A 62 -7.61 9.94 18.37
N GLU A 63 -6.72 10.44 17.48
CA GLU A 63 -5.92 9.67 16.51
C GLU A 63 -6.72 8.93 15.43
N THR A 64 -8.05 9.09 15.42
CA THR A 64 -8.93 8.52 14.40
C THR A 64 -9.31 9.57 13.36
N VAL A 65 -9.15 9.25 12.09
CA VAL A 65 -9.68 10.08 11.01
C VAL A 65 -11.19 9.90 10.94
N VAL A 66 -11.93 10.99 11.03
CA VAL A 66 -13.39 10.99 10.91
C VAL A 66 -13.77 11.65 9.59
N ILE A 67 -14.46 10.90 8.73
CA ILE A 67 -15.10 11.44 7.54
C ILE A 67 -16.57 11.70 7.88
N ALA A 68 -16.92 12.97 8.06
CA ALA A 68 -18.29 13.39 8.31
C ALA A 68 -19.07 13.44 6.98
N CYS A 69 -20.11 12.63 6.89
CA CYS A 69 -20.96 12.47 5.73
C CYS A 69 -22.28 13.22 5.91
N PRO A 70 -22.73 14.01 4.92
CA PRO A 70 -24.04 14.66 4.98
C PRO A 70 -25.15 13.64 5.24
N ALA A 71 -26.14 14.00 6.10
CA ALA A 71 -27.26 13.11 6.45
C ALA A 71 -28.10 12.68 5.21
N HIS A 72 -28.09 13.49 4.15
CA HIS A 72 -28.77 13.22 2.88
C HIS A 72 -27.89 12.48 1.85
N ALA A 73 -26.67 12.05 2.20
CA ALA A 73 -25.77 11.37 1.29
C ALA A 73 -26.31 9.97 0.94
N ASP A 74 -26.57 9.75 -0.34
CA ASP A 74 -27.02 8.45 -0.86
C ASP A 74 -25.79 7.60 -1.24
N PHE A 75 -25.44 6.65 -0.35
CA PHE A 75 -24.32 5.72 -0.55
C PHE A 75 -24.55 4.68 -1.65
N THR A 76 -25.74 4.62 -2.26
CA THR A 76 -25.98 3.73 -3.41
C THR A 76 -25.45 4.32 -4.71
N THR A 77 -25.16 5.61 -4.74
CA THR A 77 -24.72 6.32 -5.94
C THR A 77 -23.19 6.24 -6.15
N ASP A 78 -22.75 6.01 -7.39
CA ASP A 78 -21.33 6.00 -7.78
C ASP A 78 -20.62 7.31 -7.40
N ARG A 79 -21.33 8.43 -7.42
CA ARG A 79 -20.80 9.74 -7.05
C ARG A 79 -20.38 9.75 -5.58
N VAL A 80 -21.23 9.30 -4.66
CA VAL A 80 -20.93 9.25 -3.22
C VAL A 80 -19.84 8.22 -2.95
N GLN A 81 -19.90 7.05 -3.58
CA GLN A 81 -18.85 6.02 -3.48
C GLN A 81 -17.48 6.58 -3.88
N THR A 82 -17.41 7.31 -4.99
CA THR A 82 -16.16 7.93 -5.44
C THR A 82 -15.67 9.03 -4.50
N LEU A 83 -16.57 9.86 -3.98
CA LEU A 83 -16.21 10.92 -3.01
C LEU A 83 -15.64 10.31 -1.73
N VAL A 84 -16.30 9.31 -1.15
CA VAL A 84 -15.83 8.63 0.06
C VAL A 84 -14.50 7.95 -0.18
N LYS A 85 -14.38 7.19 -1.27
CA LYS A 85 -13.11 6.55 -1.64
C LYS A 85 -11.96 7.54 -1.73
N ASN A 86 -12.18 8.67 -2.40
CA ASN A 86 -11.15 9.70 -2.54
C ASN A 86 -10.80 10.37 -1.20
N ALA A 87 -11.78 10.55 -0.32
CA ALA A 87 -11.55 11.08 1.03
C ALA A 87 -10.70 10.10 1.86
N VAL A 88 -11.05 8.80 1.85
CA VAL A 88 -10.27 7.74 2.53
C VAL A 88 -8.83 7.71 2.01
N MET A 89 -8.63 7.66 0.69
CA MET A 89 -7.28 7.62 0.10
C MET A 89 -6.47 8.87 0.42
N ARG A 90 -7.09 10.03 0.45
CA ARG A 90 -6.42 11.30 0.81
C ARG A 90 -6.01 11.31 2.28
N ALA A 91 -6.88 10.83 3.17
CA ALA A 91 -6.58 10.72 4.59
C ALA A 91 -5.42 9.75 4.86
N MET A 92 -5.45 8.55 4.25
CA MET A 92 -4.36 7.58 4.34
C MET A 92 -3.05 8.15 3.83
N ARG A 93 -3.08 8.82 2.68
CA ARG A 93 -1.89 9.43 2.10
C ARG A 93 -1.28 10.49 3.00
N LYS A 94 -2.12 11.40 3.53
CA LYS A 94 -1.67 12.43 4.47
C LYS A 94 -1.00 11.81 5.69
N LYS A 95 -1.62 10.79 6.30
CA LYS A 95 -1.03 10.10 7.45
C LYS A 95 0.27 9.40 7.10
N ALA A 96 0.35 8.77 5.93
CA ALA A 96 1.58 8.13 5.45
C ALA A 96 2.71 9.14 5.21
N GLU A 97 2.41 10.33 4.68
CA GLU A 97 3.38 11.42 4.48
C GLU A 97 3.92 11.97 5.82
N GLU A 98 3.12 11.91 6.88
CA GLU A 98 3.52 12.31 8.23
C GLU A 98 4.31 11.20 8.97
N TYR A 99 3.93 9.93 8.78
CA TYR A 99 4.42 8.81 9.59
C TYR A 99 5.61 8.07 8.98
N LEU A 100 5.57 7.77 7.68
CA LEU A 100 6.57 6.90 7.04
C LEU A 100 7.96 7.55 6.90
N PRO A 101 8.13 8.84 6.51
CA PRO A 101 9.45 9.41 6.36
C PRO A 101 10.29 9.45 7.67
N PRO A 102 9.74 9.83 8.83
CA PRO A 102 10.45 9.72 10.10
C PRO A 102 10.87 8.29 10.44
N LEU A 103 10.04 7.30 10.12
CA LEU A 103 10.34 5.89 10.38
C LEU A 103 11.47 5.38 9.46
N VAL A 104 11.47 5.78 8.18
CA VAL A 104 12.59 5.50 7.26
C VAL A 104 13.88 6.12 7.78
N GLN A 105 13.83 7.37 8.25
CA GLN A 105 14.99 8.06 8.82
C GLN A 105 15.53 7.34 10.06
N TYR A 106 14.64 6.89 10.94
CA TYR A 106 15.00 6.11 12.12
C TYR A 106 15.80 4.85 11.76
N TRP A 107 15.24 4.00 10.87
CA TRP A 107 15.88 2.75 10.45
C TRP A 107 17.16 2.99 9.64
N SER A 108 17.19 4.02 8.80
CA SER A 108 18.38 4.43 8.04
C SER A 108 19.52 4.80 8.97
N SER A 109 19.23 5.59 10.00
CA SER A 109 20.25 6.03 10.99
C SER A 109 20.73 4.88 11.86
N LEU A 110 19.82 3.99 12.29
CA LEU A 110 20.16 2.86 13.16
C LEU A 110 21.11 1.87 12.49
N PHE A 111 20.92 1.61 11.19
CA PHE A 111 21.69 0.62 10.44
C PHE A 111 22.71 1.21 9.45
N ASP A 112 22.92 2.51 9.49
CA ASP A 112 23.81 3.23 8.57
C ASP A 112 23.52 2.91 7.08
N LEU A 113 22.25 3.03 6.69
CA LEU A 113 21.77 2.79 5.33
C LEU A 113 21.31 4.10 4.68
N PRO A 114 22.23 4.90 4.12
CA PRO A 114 21.91 6.22 3.60
C PRO A 114 21.03 6.12 2.36
N TYR A 115 20.00 6.94 2.29
CA TYR A 115 19.13 7.12 1.14
C TYR A 115 19.12 8.58 0.66
N ASN A 116 18.61 8.85 -0.55
CA ASN A 116 18.56 10.20 -1.09
C ASN A 116 17.26 10.92 -0.67
N LYS A 117 16.10 10.33 -0.96
CA LYS A 117 14.79 10.88 -0.57
C LYS A 117 13.74 9.78 -0.41
N VAL A 118 12.67 10.13 0.32
CA VAL A 118 11.47 9.31 0.45
C VAL A 118 10.29 10.00 -0.24
N THR A 119 9.48 9.22 -0.95
CA THR A 119 8.25 9.68 -1.59
C THR A 119 7.09 8.72 -1.27
N ILE A 120 5.89 9.27 -1.10
CA ILE A 120 4.68 8.47 -0.86
C ILE A 120 3.89 8.33 -2.15
N SER A 121 3.67 7.09 -2.56
CA SER A 121 3.01 6.71 -3.80
C SER A 121 1.63 6.09 -3.57
N LYS A 122 0.83 6.00 -4.64
CA LYS A 122 -0.46 5.29 -4.67
C LYS A 122 -0.35 3.89 -5.29
N ALA A 123 0.84 3.31 -5.34
CA ALA A 123 1.05 2.01 -5.95
C ALA A 123 0.29 0.92 -5.17
N ARG A 124 -0.44 0.07 -5.90
CA ARG A 124 -1.20 -1.08 -5.35
C ARG A 124 -0.50 -2.42 -5.61
N SER A 125 0.37 -2.47 -6.59
CA SER A 125 1.08 -3.68 -7.02
C SER A 125 2.36 -3.97 -6.23
N ARG A 126 2.83 -2.98 -5.46
CA ARG A 126 4.05 -3.08 -4.65
C ARG A 126 3.95 -2.19 -3.42
N TRP A 127 4.56 -2.61 -2.33
CA TRP A 127 4.58 -1.89 -1.07
C TRP A 127 5.64 -0.79 -1.05
N GLY A 128 6.79 -1.04 -1.70
CA GLY A 128 7.88 -0.09 -1.83
C GLY A 128 8.70 -0.30 -3.10
N SER A 129 9.65 0.57 -3.32
CA SER A 129 10.73 0.43 -4.32
C SER A 129 11.88 1.37 -4.00
N CYS A 130 13.12 0.93 -4.28
CA CYS A 130 14.31 1.75 -4.22
C CYS A 130 14.92 1.88 -5.62
N SER A 131 15.29 3.09 -6.03
CA SER A 131 15.97 3.35 -7.30
C SER A 131 17.48 3.21 -7.18
N SER A 132 18.19 3.12 -8.32
CA SER A 132 19.67 3.15 -8.37
C SER A 132 20.28 4.44 -7.79
N LYS A 133 19.48 5.51 -7.70
CA LYS A 133 19.87 6.77 -7.03
C LYS A 133 19.56 6.77 -5.53
N ARG A 134 19.15 5.62 -4.97
CA ARG A 134 18.72 5.48 -3.57
C ARG A 134 17.50 6.32 -3.22
N ASP A 135 16.62 6.61 -4.20
CA ASP A 135 15.31 7.20 -3.94
C ASP A 135 14.36 6.08 -3.51
N ILE A 136 13.75 6.23 -2.34
CA ILE A 136 12.78 5.28 -1.80
C ILE A 136 11.37 5.79 -2.10
N SER A 137 10.53 4.93 -2.66
CA SER A 137 9.10 5.20 -2.86
C SER A 137 8.29 4.18 -2.09
N LEU A 138 7.47 4.63 -1.14
CA LEU A 138 6.61 3.78 -0.31
C LEU A 138 5.15 3.99 -0.67
N SER A 139 4.39 2.90 -0.71
CA SER A 139 2.94 2.99 -0.91
C SER A 139 2.25 3.48 0.37
N PHE A 140 1.30 4.41 0.28
CA PHE A 140 0.51 4.80 1.45
C PHE A 140 -0.34 3.65 2.01
N TYR A 141 -0.56 2.58 1.24
CA TYR A 141 -1.23 1.37 1.72
C TYR A 141 -0.45 0.62 2.81
N LEU A 142 0.84 0.96 3.03
CA LEU A 142 1.62 0.47 4.18
C LEU A 142 0.92 0.77 5.50
N MET A 143 0.15 1.87 5.58
CA MET A 143 -0.62 2.24 6.77
C MET A 143 -1.67 1.20 7.19
N LEU A 144 -1.99 0.23 6.32
CA LEU A 144 -2.92 -0.88 6.60
C LEU A 144 -2.22 -2.15 7.10
N LEU A 145 -0.88 -2.17 7.06
CA LEU A 145 -0.09 -3.30 7.55
C LEU A 145 0.12 -3.22 9.07
N PRO A 146 0.30 -4.36 9.75
CA PRO A 146 0.90 -4.41 11.07
C PRO A 146 2.28 -3.72 11.08
N ALA A 147 2.65 -3.11 12.20
CA ALA A 147 3.89 -2.32 12.31
C ALA A 147 5.14 -3.12 11.92
N HIS A 148 5.25 -4.38 12.35
CA HIS A 148 6.40 -5.24 12.02
C HIS A 148 6.55 -5.53 10.52
N LEU A 149 5.45 -5.58 9.76
CA LEU A 149 5.49 -5.75 8.30
C LEU A 149 5.81 -4.42 7.59
N MET A 150 5.35 -3.30 8.15
CA MET A 150 5.74 -1.97 7.68
C MET A 150 7.25 -1.77 7.84
N ASP A 151 7.80 -2.08 9.01
CA ASP A 151 9.24 -2.05 9.27
C ASP A 151 10.01 -2.95 8.31
N TYR A 152 9.51 -4.18 8.10
CA TYR A 152 10.11 -5.10 7.13
C TYR A 152 10.18 -4.51 5.71
N VAL A 153 9.12 -3.87 5.23
CA VAL A 153 9.14 -3.23 3.89
C VAL A 153 10.15 -2.09 3.85
N ILE A 154 10.19 -1.26 4.89
CA ILE A 154 11.15 -0.14 4.97
C ILE A 154 12.58 -0.67 4.97
N LEU A 155 12.88 -1.67 5.78
CA LEU A 155 14.21 -2.31 5.85
C LEU A 155 14.58 -2.98 4.52
N HIS A 156 13.61 -3.57 3.81
CA HIS A 156 13.80 -4.15 2.48
C HIS A 156 14.23 -3.07 1.47
N GLU A 157 13.54 -1.93 1.44
CA GLU A 157 13.89 -0.83 0.54
C GLU A 157 15.21 -0.14 0.93
N LEU A 158 15.50 -0.05 2.22
CA LEU A 158 16.80 0.43 2.71
C LEU A 158 17.95 -0.54 2.36
N ALA A 159 17.74 -1.85 2.43
CA ALA A 159 18.72 -2.84 2.01
C ALA A 159 19.13 -2.65 0.54
N HIS A 160 18.19 -2.24 -0.32
CA HIS A 160 18.47 -1.91 -1.72
C HIS A 160 19.37 -0.69 -1.91
N THR A 161 19.59 0.14 -0.91
CA THR A 161 20.60 1.23 -0.99
C THR A 161 22.03 0.73 -1.03
N ARG A 162 22.27 -0.53 -0.57
CA ARG A 162 23.58 -1.23 -0.65
C ARG A 162 23.58 -2.35 -1.69
N GLU A 163 22.53 -3.18 -1.70
CA GLU A 163 22.42 -4.37 -2.55
C GLU A 163 21.21 -4.28 -3.46
N MET A 164 21.40 -3.76 -4.68
CA MET A 164 20.30 -3.50 -5.61
C MET A 164 19.54 -4.75 -6.07
N ASN A 165 20.19 -5.90 -6.10
CA ASN A 165 19.61 -7.14 -6.58
C ASN A 165 19.35 -8.11 -5.42
N HIS A 166 18.26 -8.88 -5.51
CA HIS A 166 17.89 -9.90 -4.51
C HIS A 166 18.82 -11.14 -4.53
N GLY A 167 20.14 -10.93 -4.64
CA GLY A 167 21.14 -11.97 -4.56
C GLY A 167 21.44 -12.42 -3.12
N PRO A 168 22.41 -13.34 -2.92
CA PRO A 168 22.76 -13.83 -1.59
C PRO A 168 23.12 -12.73 -0.60
N LYS A 169 23.91 -11.73 -1.02
CA LYS A 169 24.32 -10.59 -0.18
C LYS A 169 23.13 -9.74 0.28
N PHE A 170 22.13 -9.55 -0.56
CA PHE A 170 20.88 -8.85 -0.18
C PHE A 170 20.15 -9.60 0.93
N TRP A 171 19.98 -10.92 0.79
CA TRP A 171 19.28 -11.72 1.79
C TRP A 171 20.06 -11.83 3.08
N GLU A 172 21.38 -11.90 3.02
CA GLU A 172 22.26 -11.86 4.20
C GLU A 172 22.08 -10.53 4.95
N LEU A 173 22.18 -9.40 4.23
CA LEU A 173 21.95 -8.07 4.81
C LEU A 173 20.54 -7.97 5.42
N LEU A 174 19.49 -8.33 4.66
CA LEU A 174 18.12 -8.21 5.14
C LEU A 174 17.86 -9.11 6.36
N ASN A 175 18.49 -10.30 6.44
CA ASN A 175 18.43 -11.15 7.62
C ASN A 175 19.10 -10.49 8.84
N GLN A 176 20.24 -9.81 8.67
CA GLN A 176 20.86 -9.04 9.76
C GLN A 176 19.94 -7.92 10.25
N LEU A 177 19.27 -7.20 9.32
CA LEU A 177 18.36 -6.11 9.64
C LEU A 177 17.04 -6.58 10.32
N THR A 178 16.68 -7.85 10.17
CA THR A 178 15.41 -8.42 10.64
C THR A 178 15.58 -9.58 11.65
N ASP A 179 16.72 -9.65 12.33
CA ASP A 179 17.03 -10.70 13.31
C ASP A 179 16.80 -12.13 12.77
N GLY A 180 17.22 -12.38 11.53
CA GLY A 180 17.07 -13.68 10.85
C GLY A 180 15.66 -14.00 10.34
N LYS A 181 14.70 -13.06 10.42
CA LYS A 181 13.29 -13.30 10.11
C LYS A 181 12.86 -12.90 8.69
N ALA A 182 13.81 -12.48 7.81
CA ALA A 182 13.49 -11.91 6.51
C ALA A 182 12.55 -12.80 5.66
N LEU A 183 12.78 -14.10 5.60
CA LEU A 183 11.94 -15.03 4.80
C LEU A 183 10.56 -15.25 5.43
N ALA A 184 10.45 -15.28 6.75
CA ALA A 184 9.19 -15.42 7.46
C ALA A 184 8.31 -14.18 7.24
N LEU A 185 8.87 -12.97 7.42
CA LEU A 185 8.19 -11.71 7.18
C LEU A 185 7.76 -11.54 5.71
N ARG A 186 8.62 -11.97 4.77
CA ARG A 186 8.26 -12.01 3.35
C ARG A 186 7.05 -12.92 3.09
N LYS A 187 7.00 -14.08 3.70
CA LYS A 187 5.89 -15.03 3.57
C LYS A 187 4.60 -14.42 4.13
N GLU A 188 4.68 -13.82 5.30
CA GLU A 188 3.55 -13.15 5.95
C GLU A 188 3.04 -11.97 5.11
N LEU A 189 3.95 -11.09 4.62
CA LEU A 189 3.58 -9.94 3.78
C LEU A 189 2.81 -10.34 2.51
N ARG A 190 3.07 -11.52 1.94
CA ARG A 190 2.34 -12.02 0.77
C ARG A 190 0.87 -12.31 1.01
N MET A 191 0.46 -12.48 2.28
CA MET A 191 -0.93 -12.67 2.67
C MET A 191 -1.71 -11.36 2.72
N HIS A 192 -0.99 -10.22 2.74
CA HIS A 192 -1.59 -8.89 2.76
C HIS A 192 -1.69 -8.32 1.34
N ARG A 193 -2.83 -7.73 1.03
CA ARG A 193 -3.07 -7.00 -0.22
C ARG A 193 -3.81 -5.69 0.07
N PRO A 194 -3.55 -4.61 -0.70
CA PRO A 194 -4.35 -3.40 -0.60
C PRO A 194 -5.82 -3.67 -0.93
N VAL A 195 -6.73 -3.28 -0.05
CA VAL A 195 -8.15 -3.73 -0.04
C VAL A 195 -9.08 -2.86 -0.88
N PHE A 196 -8.65 -1.67 -1.41
CA PHE A 196 -9.52 -0.72 -2.13
C PHE A 196 -9.12 -0.51 -3.58
#